data_cb5d7266d206c1ff325fa1ef490a3003
#
_entry.id   cb5d7266d206c1ff325fa1ef490a3003
#
_cell.length_a   1.000
_cell.length_b   1.000
_cell.length_c   1.000
_cell.angle_alpha   90.00
_cell.angle_beta   90.00
_cell.angle_gamma   90.00
#
_symmetry.space_group_name_H-M   'P 1'
#
loop_
_entity.id
_entity.type
_entity.pdbx_description
1 polymer ?
#
loop_
_entity_poly.entity_id
_entity_poly.type
_entity_poly.pdbx_seq_one_letter_code
_entity_poly.pdbx_strand_id
1 'polypeptide(L)'
;MITSALLVLAAFLRPPAASADLPSGGVAAAPIKIVTSLTTYGAIAREIVGDKATVTSIAQGDEDPHFVQPKPSFVAVLRDADLFVTTGLDLELWVPPLLDRAGNRKVSEGGPGYVTAYTGIQLLEVPTSLSRSEGDIHADGNPHIHTDPVNGIIIARNILTGLRRVSPENAAFFQARELDFEKRVLEATMGAELVGILTQPVAWDLLRTDKLYDFLGQKNYQGKPLLDRLGGWLKQGQVFRGKEIACYHKEWAYFSNRYKVTCAEYIEAKPGIPPTPRHVQEVIALMKERKIPVLFASNYFDRHQIQQVAERTGAKPVIVPENTGGAPGVNTYFDLMNAWVGGLAAAFGGGAT
;
A
#
# COMPACT_ATOMS: atom_id res chain seq x y z
N MET A 1 -102.42 -23.59 13.09
CA MET A 1 -101.32 -23.70 12.12
C MET A 1 -100.63 -22.38 12.09
N ILE A 2 -99.46 -22.32 12.71
CA ILE A 2 -98.70 -21.09 12.89
C ILE A 2 -97.39 -21.28 12.10
N THR A 3 -97.21 -20.52 11.02
CA THR A 3 -96.04 -20.53 10.17
C THR A 3 -95.06 -19.42 10.69
N SER A 4 -93.94 -19.83 11.27
CA SER A 4 -92.87 -18.94 11.67
C SER A 4 -91.97 -18.60 10.48
N ALA A 5 -91.84 -17.34 10.19
CA ALA A 5 -90.89 -16.84 9.19
C ALA A 5 -89.51 -16.59 9.89
N LEU A 6 -88.47 -17.26 9.41
CA LEU A 6 -87.09 -17.03 9.80
C LEU A 6 -86.48 -15.85 9.03
N LEU A 7 -86.12 -14.80 9.75
CA LEU A 7 -85.36 -13.67 9.16
C LEU A 7 -83.84 -14.02 9.22
N VAL A 8 -83.21 -14.19 8.07
CA VAL A 8 -81.71 -14.37 7.96
C VAL A 8 -81.06 -13.00 7.85
N LEU A 9 -80.37 -12.64 8.86
CA LEU A 9 -79.50 -11.40 8.95
C LEU A 9 -78.16 -11.67 8.28
N ALA A 10 -77.95 -11.20 7.07
CA ALA A 10 -76.65 -11.30 6.42
C ALA A 10 -75.67 -10.23 6.96
N ALA A 11 -74.70 -10.65 7.75
CA ALA A 11 -73.58 -9.78 8.20
C ALA A 11 -72.55 -9.61 7.10
N PHE A 12 -72.43 -8.41 6.52
CA PHE A 12 -71.37 -8.05 5.62
C PHE A 12 -70.05 -7.86 6.40
N LEU A 13 -69.15 -8.86 6.36
CA LEU A 13 -67.79 -8.75 6.80
C LEU A 13 -67.01 -7.86 5.80
N ARG A 14 -66.66 -6.67 6.27
CA ARG A 14 -65.69 -5.81 5.56
C ARG A 14 -64.29 -6.43 5.70
N PRO A 15 -63.50 -6.60 4.59
CA PRO A 15 -62.12 -7.01 4.69
C PRO A 15 -61.30 -5.89 5.34
N PRO A 16 -60.26 -6.22 6.17
CA PRO A 16 -59.37 -5.23 6.73
C PRO A 16 -58.62 -4.50 5.62
N ALA A 17 -58.56 -3.16 5.72
CA ALA A 17 -57.82 -2.34 4.82
C ALA A 17 -56.33 -2.75 4.92
N ALA A 18 -55.75 -3.21 3.84
CA ALA A 18 -54.31 -3.42 3.72
C ALA A 18 -53.61 -2.06 3.93
N SER A 19 -52.89 -1.94 5.04
CA SER A 19 -51.94 -0.84 5.24
C SER A 19 -50.87 -0.97 4.16
N ALA A 20 -50.85 -0.10 3.18
CA ALA A 20 -49.74 0.04 2.27
C ALA A 20 -48.56 0.55 3.10
N ASP A 21 -47.62 -0.33 3.39
CA ASP A 21 -46.27 0.08 3.85
C ASP A 21 -45.69 0.97 2.77
N LEU A 22 -45.67 2.27 3.04
CA LEU A 22 -44.86 3.22 2.29
C LEU A 22 -43.40 2.75 2.42
N PRO A 23 -42.66 2.59 1.31
CA PRO A 23 -41.25 2.30 1.39
C PRO A 23 -40.63 3.41 2.21
N SER A 24 -40.08 3.05 3.39
CA SER A 24 -39.23 3.94 4.17
C SER A 24 -38.07 4.31 3.26
N GLY A 25 -38.13 5.48 2.65
CA GLY A 25 -37.04 6.09 1.92
C GLY A 25 -35.90 6.27 2.91
N GLY A 26 -35.06 5.25 3.03
CA GLY A 26 -33.84 5.33 3.80
C GLY A 26 -33.02 6.47 3.20
N VAL A 27 -32.86 7.55 3.94
CA VAL A 27 -31.88 8.59 3.61
C VAL A 27 -30.56 7.84 3.50
N ALA A 28 -30.00 7.77 2.27
CA ALA A 28 -28.69 7.16 2.05
C ALA A 28 -27.71 7.84 3.03
N ALA A 29 -27.10 7.07 3.91
CA ALA A 29 -26.11 7.61 4.85
C ALA A 29 -25.03 8.33 4.05
N ALA A 30 -24.61 9.49 4.54
CA ALA A 30 -23.54 10.25 3.88
C ALA A 30 -22.29 9.35 3.72
N PRO A 31 -21.61 9.40 2.58
CA PRO A 31 -20.44 8.56 2.37
C PRO A 31 -19.37 8.87 3.42
N ILE A 32 -18.72 7.80 3.91
CA ILE A 32 -17.62 7.88 4.89
C ILE A 32 -16.50 8.71 4.30
N LYS A 33 -15.91 9.60 5.09
CA LYS A 33 -14.78 10.44 4.71
C LYS A 33 -13.48 9.81 5.20
N ILE A 34 -12.67 9.31 4.28
CA ILE A 34 -11.37 8.74 4.57
C ILE A 34 -10.28 9.74 4.16
N VAL A 35 -9.36 9.98 5.07
CA VAL A 35 -8.15 10.74 4.80
C VAL A 35 -6.95 9.82 4.96
N THR A 36 -5.98 9.90 4.04
CA THR A 36 -4.72 9.15 4.13
C THR A 36 -3.54 10.12 4.09
N SER A 37 -2.48 9.80 4.81
CA SER A 37 -1.24 10.58 4.74
C SER A 37 -0.64 10.51 3.34
N LEU A 38 -0.51 9.29 2.78
CA LEU A 38 0.09 9.03 1.47
C LEU A 38 -0.97 8.64 0.43
N THR A 39 -0.70 8.96 -0.83
CA THR A 39 -1.57 8.60 -1.96
C THR A 39 -1.65 7.08 -2.17
N THR A 40 -0.58 6.34 -1.86
CA THR A 40 -0.55 4.87 -1.95
C THR A 40 -1.56 4.22 -1.01
N TYR A 41 -1.68 4.71 0.24
CA TYR A 41 -2.74 4.24 1.15
C TYR A 41 -4.13 4.63 0.66
N GLY A 42 -4.23 5.82 0.03
CA GLY A 42 -5.46 6.25 -0.62
C GLY A 42 -5.87 5.34 -1.77
N ALA A 43 -4.92 4.89 -2.60
CA ALA A 43 -5.18 3.96 -3.68
C ALA A 43 -5.67 2.60 -3.15
N ILE A 44 -5.01 2.04 -2.13
CA ILE A 44 -5.44 0.79 -1.48
C ILE A 44 -6.83 0.96 -0.82
N ALA A 45 -7.07 2.09 -0.14
CA ALA A 45 -8.37 2.36 0.46
C ALA A 45 -9.50 2.38 -0.58
N ARG A 46 -9.30 3.01 -1.75
CA ARG A 46 -10.30 3.03 -2.85
C ARG A 46 -10.64 1.64 -3.37
N GLU A 47 -9.68 0.72 -3.40
CA GLU A 47 -9.93 -0.69 -3.76
C GLU A 47 -10.93 -1.34 -2.80
N ILE A 48 -10.87 -1.00 -1.51
CA ILE A 48 -11.70 -1.61 -0.47
C ILE A 48 -13.07 -0.95 -0.38
N VAL A 49 -13.13 0.38 -0.45
CA VAL A 49 -14.37 1.11 -0.13
C VAL A 49 -15.34 1.22 -1.30
N GLY A 50 -14.87 1.12 -2.54
CA GLY A 50 -15.71 1.32 -3.72
C GLY A 50 -16.44 2.66 -3.69
N ASP A 51 -17.76 2.63 -3.78
CA ASP A 51 -18.67 3.79 -3.76
C ASP A 51 -19.15 4.19 -2.36
N LYS A 52 -18.77 3.46 -1.30
CA LYS A 52 -19.26 3.68 0.08
C LYS A 52 -18.54 4.80 0.82
N ALA A 53 -17.41 5.29 0.31
CA ALA A 53 -16.61 6.33 0.95
C ALA A 53 -15.95 7.25 -0.07
N THR A 54 -15.61 8.46 0.40
CA THR A 54 -14.68 9.35 -0.31
C THR A 54 -13.28 9.20 0.29
N VAL A 55 -12.25 9.24 -0.56
CA VAL A 55 -10.85 9.09 -0.13
C VAL A 55 -10.04 10.29 -0.60
N THR A 56 -9.47 11.02 0.37
CA THR A 56 -8.58 12.16 0.15
C THR A 56 -7.20 11.84 0.71
N SER A 57 -6.14 12.06 -0.07
CA SER A 57 -4.76 11.93 0.42
C SER A 57 -4.16 13.31 0.67
N ILE A 58 -3.31 13.43 1.70
CA ILE A 58 -2.69 14.70 2.10
C ILE A 58 -1.45 14.97 1.24
N ALA A 59 -0.46 14.08 1.26
CA ALA A 59 0.73 14.19 0.43
C ALA A 59 0.39 14.02 -1.04
N GLN A 60 1.18 14.65 -1.92
CA GLN A 60 1.12 14.39 -3.36
C GLN A 60 1.99 13.18 -3.70
N GLY A 61 1.69 12.51 -4.82
CA GLY A 61 2.42 11.30 -5.21
C GLY A 61 3.88 11.52 -5.62
N ASP A 62 4.23 12.73 -6.02
CA ASP A 62 5.57 13.19 -6.40
C ASP A 62 6.26 14.03 -5.32
N GLU A 63 5.72 14.06 -4.10
CA GLU A 63 6.25 14.79 -2.95
C GLU A 63 6.97 13.82 -2.00
N ASP A 64 8.11 14.27 -1.44
CA ASP A 64 8.80 13.51 -0.40
C ASP A 64 7.92 13.38 0.85
N PRO A 65 7.54 12.17 1.27
CA PRO A 65 6.63 11.97 2.40
C PRO A 65 7.16 12.46 3.75
N HIS A 66 8.48 12.62 3.90
CA HIS A 66 9.08 13.15 5.13
C HIS A 66 8.83 14.66 5.30
N PHE A 67 8.71 15.39 4.20
CA PHE A 67 8.78 16.86 4.20
C PHE A 67 7.53 17.57 3.66
N VAL A 68 6.36 16.95 3.80
CA VAL A 68 5.09 17.58 3.39
C VAL A 68 4.83 18.86 4.20
N GLN A 69 4.64 19.97 3.50
CA GLN A 69 4.37 21.26 4.15
C GLN A 69 2.93 21.36 4.65
N PRO A 70 2.70 21.53 5.98
CA PRO A 70 1.36 21.64 6.53
C PRO A 70 0.57 22.82 5.95
N LYS A 71 -0.67 22.55 5.51
CA LYS A 71 -1.59 23.56 4.95
C LYS A 71 -2.90 23.61 5.75
N PRO A 72 -3.56 24.78 5.88
CA PRO A 72 -4.86 24.87 6.55
C PRO A 72 -5.94 23.95 5.97
N SER A 73 -5.88 23.66 4.66
CA SER A 73 -6.80 22.73 3.99
C SER A 73 -6.66 21.30 4.54
N PHE A 74 -5.47 20.88 4.95
CA PHE A 74 -5.24 19.55 5.55
C PHE A 74 -5.93 19.42 6.91
N VAL A 75 -5.88 20.49 7.71
CA VAL A 75 -6.60 20.57 8.99
C VAL A 75 -8.12 20.46 8.76
N ALA A 76 -8.64 21.13 7.71
CA ALA A 76 -10.07 21.09 7.39
C ALA A 76 -10.54 19.68 7.01
N VAL A 77 -9.80 18.96 6.15
CA VAL A 77 -10.19 17.60 5.75
C VAL A 77 -10.07 16.61 6.92
N LEU A 78 -9.07 16.74 7.79
CA LEU A 78 -8.90 15.89 8.98
C LEU A 78 -10.00 16.15 10.04
N ARG A 79 -10.47 17.41 10.18
CA ARG A 79 -11.58 17.74 11.08
C ARG A 79 -12.85 16.98 10.75
N ASP A 80 -13.11 16.76 9.48
CA ASP A 80 -14.32 16.14 8.97
C ASP A 80 -14.15 14.64 8.69
N ALA A 81 -12.97 14.09 8.91
CA ALA A 81 -12.67 12.69 8.61
C ALA A 81 -13.35 11.72 9.58
N ASP A 82 -13.78 10.59 9.06
CA ASP A 82 -14.27 9.45 9.83
C ASP A 82 -13.16 8.40 10.05
N LEU A 83 -12.24 8.28 9.08
CA LEU A 83 -11.06 7.42 9.15
C LEU A 83 -9.83 8.18 8.67
N PHE A 84 -8.71 8.01 9.37
CA PHE A 84 -7.39 8.50 8.96
C PHE A 84 -6.39 7.36 8.94
N VAL A 85 -5.66 7.24 7.83
CA VAL A 85 -4.62 6.22 7.65
C VAL A 85 -3.27 6.92 7.52
N THR A 86 -2.33 6.57 8.37
CA THR A 86 -0.94 7.07 8.36
C THR A 86 0.02 5.89 8.40
N THR A 87 1.25 6.08 7.95
CA THR A 87 2.28 5.03 8.05
C THR A 87 2.52 4.62 9.49
N GLY A 88 2.69 5.59 10.37
CA GLY A 88 3.34 5.44 11.65
C GLY A 88 4.87 5.40 11.47
N LEU A 89 5.61 4.96 12.47
CA LEU A 89 7.08 4.81 12.41
C LEU A 89 7.83 6.13 12.11
N ASP A 90 7.25 7.26 12.52
CA ASP A 90 7.83 8.61 12.37
C ASP A 90 8.17 9.03 10.91
N LEU A 91 7.50 8.43 9.90
CA LEU A 91 7.63 8.88 8.52
C LEU A 91 7.05 10.28 8.35
N GLU A 92 5.83 10.46 8.85
CA GLU A 92 5.08 11.70 8.69
C GLU A 92 5.10 12.53 9.98
N LEU A 93 6.27 13.09 10.37
CA LEU A 93 6.39 13.95 11.57
C LEU A 93 5.51 15.22 11.49
N TRP A 94 5.02 15.56 10.30
CA TRP A 94 4.08 16.64 10.07
C TRP A 94 2.62 16.28 10.43
N VAL A 95 2.28 15.00 10.64
CA VAL A 95 0.91 14.52 10.94
C VAL A 95 0.43 14.92 12.34
N PRO A 96 1.17 14.67 13.44
CA PRO A 96 0.68 14.95 14.79
C PRO A 96 0.23 16.42 14.97
N PRO A 97 0.97 17.45 14.55
CA PRO A 97 0.52 18.83 14.65
C PRO A 97 -0.75 19.15 13.84
N LEU A 98 -1.01 18.44 12.74
CA LEU A 98 -2.24 18.59 11.96
C LEU A 98 -3.43 18.00 12.68
N LEU A 99 -3.29 16.80 13.27
CA LEU A 99 -4.33 16.13 14.07
C LEU A 99 -4.72 16.97 15.29
N ASP A 100 -3.74 17.52 16.00
CA ASP A 100 -3.97 18.42 17.14
C ASP A 100 -4.80 19.63 16.74
N ARG A 101 -4.45 20.27 15.62
CA ARG A 101 -5.18 21.46 15.11
C ARG A 101 -6.56 21.08 14.58
N ALA A 102 -6.75 19.90 14.02
CA ALA A 102 -8.03 19.42 13.53
C ALA A 102 -9.01 19.17 14.69
N GLY A 103 -8.51 18.74 15.86
CA GLY A 103 -9.30 18.48 17.06
C GLY A 103 -10.35 17.38 16.92
N ASN A 104 -10.19 16.52 15.92
CA ASN A 104 -11.12 15.42 15.64
C ASN A 104 -10.69 14.15 16.40
N ARG A 105 -11.33 13.89 17.54
CA ARG A 105 -11.03 12.73 18.38
C ARG A 105 -11.26 11.38 17.70
N LYS A 106 -12.06 11.30 16.64
CA LYS A 106 -12.28 10.05 15.92
C LYS A 106 -10.99 9.56 15.24
N VAL A 107 -10.20 10.49 14.70
CA VAL A 107 -9.00 10.22 13.91
C VAL A 107 -7.69 10.62 14.59
N SER A 108 -7.76 11.05 15.85
CA SER A 108 -6.57 11.22 16.70
C SER A 108 -6.04 9.86 17.15
N GLU A 109 -4.79 9.78 17.54
CA GLU A 109 -4.17 8.56 18.05
C GLU A 109 -5.01 7.92 19.15
N GLY A 110 -5.26 6.60 19.05
CA GLY A 110 -6.17 5.86 19.92
C GLY A 110 -7.66 6.02 19.59
N GLY A 111 -8.04 6.89 18.67
CA GLY A 111 -9.42 7.05 18.20
C GLY A 111 -9.89 5.87 17.33
N PRO A 112 -11.21 5.63 17.23
CA PRO A 112 -11.75 4.48 16.48
C PRO A 112 -11.44 4.53 14.98
N GLY A 113 -11.25 5.72 14.43
CA GLY A 113 -10.91 5.96 13.03
C GLY A 113 -9.41 6.17 12.78
N TYR A 114 -8.55 6.04 13.78
CA TYR A 114 -7.09 6.13 13.58
C TYR A 114 -6.54 4.75 13.18
N VAL A 115 -5.78 4.71 12.07
CA VAL A 115 -5.20 3.49 11.51
C VAL A 115 -3.73 3.73 11.20
N THR A 116 -2.85 2.93 11.79
CA THR A 116 -1.45 2.84 11.41
C THR A 116 -1.25 1.73 10.39
N ALA A 117 -0.67 2.07 9.25
CA ALA A 117 -0.48 1.14 8.14
C ALA A 117 0.52 0.02 8.47
N TYR A 118 1.50 0.30 9.34
CA TYR A 118 2.57 -0.66 9.69
C TYR A 118 2.13 -1.80 10.61
N THR A 119 0.96 -1.71 11.25
CA THR A 119 0.53 -2.69 12.26
C THR A 119 0.59 -4.12 11.70
N GLY A 120 1.34 -4.99 12.38
CA GLY A 120 1.53 -6.40 11.98
C GLY A 120 2.55 -6.64 10.87
N ILE A 121 3.23 -5.62 10.38
CA ILE A 121 4.37 -5.75 9.46
C ILE A 121 5.64 -6.05 10.25
N GLN A 122 6.41 -7.02 9.79
CA GLN A 122 7.76 -7.26 10.32
C GLN A 122 8.67 -6.11 9.92
N LEU A 123 9.13 -5.32 10.92
CA LEU A 123 9.95 -4.15 10.66
C LEU A 123 11.39 -4.53 10.30
N LEU A 124 11.92 -3.84 9.31
CA LEU A 124 13.30 -3.97 8.83
C LEU A 124 14.12 -2.75 9.26
N GLU A 125 15.44 -2.91 9.26
CA GLU A 125 16.39 -1.83 9.57
C GLU A 125 16.09 -1.10 10.88
N VAL A 126 15.66 -1.85 11.91
CA VAL A 126 15.48 -1.32 13.27
C VAL A 126 16.85 -0.90 13.80
N PRO A 127 17.07 0.39 14.14
CA PRO A 127 18.37 0.88 14.57
C PRO A 127 18.80 0.25 15.89
N THR A 128 20.05 -0.12 16.01
CA THR A 128 20.64 -0.59 17.30
C THR A 128 21.07 0.55 18.21
N SER A 129 21.19 1.76 17.67
CA SER A 129 21.49 2.99 18.39
C SER A 129 20.80 4.18 17.75
N LEU A 130 20.38 5.14 18.57
CA LEU A 130 19.75 6.38 18.13
C LEU A 130 20.72 7.53 18.35
N SER A 131 21.25 8.11 17.27
CA SER A 131 22.12 9.28 17.31
C SER A 131 21.63 10.33 16.31
N ARG A 132 21.49 11.56 16.77
CA ARG A 132 21.16 12.70 15.88
C ARG A 132 22.20 12.92 14.76
N SER A 133 23.41 12.38 14.91
CA SER A 133 24.44 12.43 13.87
C SER A 133 24.11 11.55 12.65
N GLU A 134 23.13 10.66 12.77
CA GLU A 134 22.69 9.74 11.71
C GLU A 134 21.55 10.29 10.84
N GLY A 135 21.15 11.54 11.06
CA GLY A 135 20.05 12.19 10.34
C GLY A 135 18.69 11.85 10.92
N ASP A 136 17.67 11.80 10.08
CA ASP A 136 16.29 11.53 10.45
C ASP A 136 16.06 10.02 10.58
N ILE A 137 16.61 9.43 11.66
CA ILE A 137 16.53 7.99 11.92
C ILE A 137 15.13 7.66 12.44
N HIS A 138 14.48 6.73 11.77
CA HIS A 138 13.22 6.14 12.23
C HIS A 138 13.52 5.13 13.35
N ALA A 139 13.17 5.49 14.59
CA ALA A 139 13.55 4.75 15.80
C ALA A 139 13.03 3.31 15.83
N ASP A 140 11.84 3.09 15.26
CA ASP A 140 11.15 1.81 15.29
C ASP A 140 11.44 0.93 14.05
N GLY A 141 12.18 1.43 13.08
CA GLY A 141 12.54 0.73 11.84
C GLY A 141 12.14 1.48 10.57
N ASN A 142 12.51 0.92 9.42
CA ASN A 142 12.29 1.55 8.12
C ASN A 142 10.78 1.73 7.85
N PRO A 143 10.30 2.97 7.58
CA PRO A 143 8.87 3.26 7.43
C PRO A 143 8.32 3.06 6.01
N HIS A 144 9.17 2.81 5.01
CA HIS A 144 8.76 2.67 3.61
C HIS A 144 8.13 1.29 3.34
N ILE A 145 7.20 0.91 4.20
CA ILE A 145 6.61 -0.42 4.30
C ILE A 145 5.85 -0.86 3.04
N HIS A 146 5.28 0.09 2.30
CA HIS A 146 4.43 -0.16 1.13
C HIS A 146 5.20 -0.68 -0.10
N THR A 147 6.53 -0.72 -0.03
CA THR A 147 7.38 -1.16 -1.13
C THR A 147 7.47 -2.70 -1.30
N ASP A 148 6.86 -3.48 -0.39
CA ASP A 148 6.65 -4.92 -0.54
C ASP A 148 5.16 -5.22 -0.81
N PRO A 149 4.79 -5.98 -1.87
CA PRO A 149 3.40 -6.33 -2.15
C PRO A 149 2.70 -7.10 -1.01
N VAL A 150 3.44 -7.90 -0.23
CA VAL A 150 2.89 -8.58 0.95
C VAL A 150 2.47 -7.56 2.02
N ASN A 151 3.26 -6.52 2.22
CA ASN A 151 2.90 -5.44 3.12
C ASN A 151 1.69 -4.65 2.59
N GLY A 152 1.54 -4.51 1.28
CA GLY A 152 0.34 -3.93 0.66
C GLY A 152 -0.95 -4.66 1.08
N ILE A 153 -0.91 -5.99 1.21
CA ILE A 153 -2.02 -6.78 1.73
C ILE A 153 -2.26 -6.51 3.23
N ILE A 154 -1.19 -6.42 4.03
CA ILE A 154 -1.32 -6.12 5.47
C ILE A 154 -1.91 -4.71 5.67
N ILE A 155 -1.47 -3.73 4.90
CA ILE A 155 -2.02 -2.36 4.88
C ILE A 155 -3.51 -2.39 4.56
N ALA A 156 -3.94 -3.15 3.54
CA ALA A 156 -5.35 -3.32 3.19
C ALA A 156 -6.18 -3.89 4.36
N ARG A 157 -5.66 -4.90 5.06
CA ARG A 157 -6.28 -5.50 6.25
C ARG A 157 -6.38 -4.52 7.42
N ASN A 158 -5.38 -3.64 7.60
CA ASN A 158 -5.41 -2.60 8.62
C ASN A 158 -6.48 -1.54 8.30
N ILE A 159 -6.58 -1.14 7.04
CA ILE A 159 -7.65 -0.24 6.56
C ILE A 159 -9.02 -0.89 6.77
N LEU A 160 -9.21 -2.16 6.40
CA LEU A 160 -10.45 -2.90 6.65
C LEU A 160 -10.80 -2.92 8.14
N THR A 161 -9.81 -3.14 9.01
CA THR A 161 -10.02 -3.13 10.46
C THR A 161 -10.53 -1.78 10.95
N GLY A 162 -9.99 -0.68 10.45
CA GLY A 162 -10.49 0.66 10.72
C GLY A 162 -11.92 0.88 10.21
N LEU A 163 -12.18 0.48 8.96
CA LEU A 163 -13.50 0.59 8.32
C LEU A 163 -14.59 -0.16 9.09
N ARG A 164 -14.29 -1.35 9.61
CA ARG A 164 -15.24 -2.12 10.44
C ARG A 164 -15.61 -1.42 11.74
N ARG A 165 -14.71 -0.59 12.29
CA ARG A 165 -15.00 0.18 13.51
C ARG A 165 -15.88 1.40 13.22
N VAL A 166 -15.66 2.08 12.09
CA VAL A 166 -16.35 3.35 11.77
C VAL A 166 -17.61 3.15 10.93
N SER A 167 -17.74 2.00 10.27
CA SER A 167 -18.91 1.66 9.44
C SER A 167 -19.20 0.15 9.46
N PRO A 168 -19.66 -0.38 10.61
CA PRO A 168 -19.94 -1.81 10.78
C PRO A 168 -21.05 -2.32 9.84
N GLU A 169 -21.98 -1.47 9.44
CA GLU A 169 -23.06 -1.81 8.49
C GLU A 169 -22.54 -2.18 7.08
N ASN A 170 -21.38 -1.64 6.67
CA ASN A 170 -20.72 -1.95 5.40
C ASN A 170 -19.61 -3.00 5.53
N ALA A 171 -19.39 -3.59 6.70
CA ALA A 171 -18.27 -4.48 7.00
C ALA A 171 -18.14 -5.66 6.04
N ALA A 172 -19.26 -6.31 5.68
CA ALA A 172 -19.27 -7.44 4.75
C ALA A 172 -18.86 -7.02 3.32
N PHE A 173 -19.31 -5.84 2.87
CA PHE A 173 -18.94 -5.28 1.58
C PHE A 173 -17.44 -4.99 1.52
N PHE A 174 -16.90 -4.30 2.51
CA PHE A 174 -15.46 -3.98 2.59
C PHE A 174 -14.60 -5.24 2.67
N GLN A 175 -15.04 -6.24 3.42
CA GLN A 175 -14.32 -7.52 3.53
C GLN A 175 -14.24 -8.25 2.18
N ALA A 176 -15.34 -8.31 1.44
CA ALA A 176 -15.35 -8.98 0.14
C ALA A 176 -14.37 -8.31 -0.84
N ARG A 177 -14.30 -6.98 -0.82
CA ARG A 177 -13.39 -6.21 -1.68
C ARG A 177 -11.93 -6.30 -1.25
N GLU A 178 -11.68 -6.35 0.06
CA GLU A 178 -10.31 -6.55 0.58
C GLU A 178 -9.79 -7.93 0.19
N LEU A 179 -10.61 -8.99 0.30
CA LEU A 179 -10.24 -10.34 -0.13
C LEU A 179 -9.98 -10.42 -1.66
N ASP A 180 -10.74 -9.68 -2.47
CA ASP A 180 -10.49 -9.55 -3.90
C ASP A 180 -9.17 -8.82 -4.18
N PHE A 181 -8.92 -7.72 -3.48
CA PHE A 181 -7.64 -7.00 -3.59
C PHE A 181 -6.45 -7.90 -3.20
N GLU A 182 -6.54 -8.61 -2.08
CA GLU A 182 -5.52 -9.58 -1.65
C GLU A 182 -5.26 -10.62 -2.74
N LYS A 183 -6.32 -11.25 -3.27
CA LYS A 183 -6.20 -12.24 -4.34
C LYS A 183 -5.45 -11.66 -5.55
N ARG A 184 -5.84 -10.49 -6.03
CA ARG A 184 -5.19 -9.83 -7.17
C ARG A 184 -3.73 -9.47 -6.89
N VAL A 185 -3.38 -9.05 -5.68
CA VAL A 185 -1.98 -8.78 -5.30
C VAL A 185 -1.17 -10.08 -5.30
N LEU A 186 -1.70 -11.19 -4.78
CA LEU A 186 -1.03 -12.50 -4.83
C LEU A 186 -0.82 -12.96 -6.27
N GLU A 187 -1.85 -12.84 -7.12
CA GLU A 187 -1.78 -13.20 -8.54
C GLU A 187 -0.77 -12.33 -9.32
N ALA A 188 -0.76 -11.01 -9.06
CA ALA A 188 0.23 -10.12 -9.65
C ALA A 188 1.64 -10.41 -9.15
N THR A 189 1.79 -10.86 -7.90
CA THR A 189 3.10 -11.16 -7.29
C THR A 189 3.71 -12.45 -7.83
N MET A 190 2.95 -13.56 -7.90
CA MET A 190 3.50 -14.88 -8.21
C MET A 190 2.85 -15.58 -9.41
N GLY A 191 1.88 -14.96 -10.06
CA GLY A 191 1.13 -15.49 -11.20
C GLY A 191 -0.18 -16.17 -10.80
N ALA A 192 -1.24 -15.91 -11.57
CA ALA A 192 -2.58 -16.45 -11.31
C ALA A 192 -2.62 -17.99 -11.35
N GLU A 193 -1.85 -18.63 -12.25
CA GLU A 193 -1.76 -20.09 -12.33
C GLU A 193 -1.25 -20.68 -11.01
N LEU A 194 -0.15 -20.11 -10.48
CA LEU A 194 0.45 -20.61 -9.25
C LEU A 194 -0.47 -20.39 -8.03
N VAL A 195 -1.13 -19.24 -7.94
CA VAL A 195 -2.13 -18.96 -6.90
C VAL A 195 -3.32 -19.94 -6.99
N GLY A 196 -3.76 -20.28 -8.21
CA GLY A 196 -4.81 -21.27 -8.42
C GLY A 196 -4.42 -22.69 -7.96
N ILE A 197 -3.17 -23.08 -8.17
CA ILE A 197 -2.64 -24.37 -7.70
C ILE A 197 -2.50 -24.40 -6.18
N LEU A 198 -1.93 -23.35 -5.58
CA LEU A 198 -1.61 -23.31 -4.15
C LEU A 198 -2.84 -22.98 -3.28
N THR A 199 -3.84 -22.34 -3.81
CA THR A 199 -4.91 -21.60 -3.13
C THR A 199 -4.43 -20.31 -2.45
N GLN A 200 -5.33 -19.34 -2.28
CA GLN A 200 -4.98 -18.04 -1.72
C GLN A 200 -4.37 -18.11 -0.31
N PRO A 201 -4.91 -18.89 0.65
CA PRO A 201 -4.32 -18.96 1.99
C PRO A 201 -2.89 -19.54 2.02
N VAL A 202 -2.62 -20.54 1.18
CA VAL A 202 -1.28 -21.15 1.10
C VAL A 202 -0.31 -20.21 0.42
N ALA A 203 -0.72 -19.54 -0.68
CA ALA A 203 0.09 -18.53 -1.37
C ALA A 203 0.47 -17.39 -0.43
N TRP A 204 -0.50 -16.87 0.34
CA TRP A 204 -0.28 -15.87 1.38
C TRP A 204 0.75 -16.33 2.43
N ASP A 205 0.56 -17.52 3.01
CA ASP A 205 1.45 -18.01 4.08
C ASP A 205 2.89 -18.22 3.60
N LEU A 206 3.07 -18.76 2.40
CA LEU A 206 4.39 -18.94 1.80
C LEU A 206 5.11 -17.61 1.52
N LEU A 207 4.39 -16.60 1.02
CA LEU A 207 4.95 -15.27 0.78
C LEU A 207 5.28 -14.53 2.08
N ARG A 208 4.35 -14.56 3.04
CA ARG A 208 4.50 -13.89 4.34
C ARG A 208 5.66 -14.45 5.15
N THR A 209 5.91 -15.76 5.06
CA THR A 209 6.98 -16.44 5.80
C THR A 209 8.29 -16.54 5.03
N ASP A 210 8.39 -15.93 3.84
CA ASP A 210 9.54 -16.01 2.91
C ASP A 210 9.94 -17.43 2.51
N LYS A 211 8.99 -18.38 2.56
CA LYS A 211 9.20 -19.81 2.25
C LYS A 211 8.84 -20.19 0.82
N LEU A 212 8.38 -19.23 0.00
CA LEU A 212 7.85 -19.53 -1.33
C LEU A 212 8.88 -20.25 -2.21
N TYR A 213 10.08 -19.72 -2.36
CA TYR A 213 11.09 -20.28 -3.26
C TYR A 213 11.56 -21.66 -2.81
N ASP A 214 11.75 -21.88 -1.51
CA ASP A 214 12.12 -23.18 -0.94
C ASP A 214 11.03 -24.21 -1.21
N PHE A 215 9.76 -23.83 -1.02
CA PHE A 215 8.63 -24.70 -1.31
C PHE A 215 8.53 -25.03 -2.80
N LEU A 216 8.62 -24.05 -3.69
CA LEU A 216 8.52 -24.23 -5.13
C LEU A 216 9.66 -25.10 -5.69
N GLY A 217 10.86 -24.93 -5.14
CA GLY A 217 12.05 -25.73 -5.56
C GLY A 217 11.99 -27.20 -5.16
N GLN A 218 11.18 -27.55 -4.15
CA GLN A 218 11.07 -28.91 -3.64
C GLN A 218 9.82 -29.67 -4.14
N LYS A 219 8.88 -29.00 -4.78
CA LYS A 219 7.57 -29.55 -5.14
C LYS A 219 7.36 -29.62 -6.64
N ASN A 220 6.67 -30.67 -7.07
CA ASN A 220 6.21 -30.86 -8.44
C ASN A 220 4.68 -30.80 -8.51
N TYR A 221 4.17 -30.36 -9.63
CA TYR A 221 2.76 -30.41 -9.97
C TYR A 221 2.61 -30.95 -11.40
N GLN A 222 1.81 -31.99 -11.58
CA GLN A 222 1.64 -32.67 -12.89
C GLN A 222 2.96 -33.01 -13.58
N GLY A 223 3.93 -33.54 -12.81
CA GLY A 223 5.22 -34.00 -13.33
C GLY A 223 6.24 -32.89 -13.67
N LYS A 224 5.93 -31.60 -13.39
CA LYS A 224 6.83 -30.46 -13.61
C LYS A 224 7.12 -29.73 -12.30
N PRO A 225 8.32 -29.13 -12.14
CA PRO A 225 8.64 -28.32 -10.98
C PRO A 225 7.63 -27.18 -10.80
N LEU A 226 7.17 -26.95 -9.56
CA LEU A 226 6.29 -25.79 -9.28
C LEU A 226 6.98 -24.45 -9.55
N LEU A 227 8.30 -24.40 -9.44
CA LEU A 227 9.07 -23.20 -9.73
C LEU A 227 8.89 -22.72 -11.18
N ASP A 228 8.65 -23.63 -12.13
CA ASP A 228 8.42 -23.31 -13.54
C ASP A 228 7.07 -22.58 -13.75
N ARG A 229 6.16 -22.65 -12.75
CA ARG A 229 4.86 -21.98 -12.76
C ARG A 229 4.90 -20.58 -12.13
N LEU A 230 6.06 -20.17 -11.61
CA LEU A 230 6.21 -18.82 -11.06
C LEU A 230 5.97 -17.78 -12.16
N GLY A 231 5.07 -16.85 -11.89
CA GLY A 231 4.69 -15.73 -12.75
C GLY A 231 4.83 -14.39 -12.04
N GLY A 232 4.16 -13.38 -12.60
CA GLY A 232 4.00 -12.07 -11.99
C GLY A 232 5.31 -11.33 -11.70
N TRP A 233 5.26 -10.42 -10.75
CA TRP A 233 6.39 -9.57 -10.37
C TRP A 233 7.61 -10.36 -9.90
N LEU A 234 7.42 -11.49 -9.21
CA LEU A 234 8.54 -12.32 -8.77
C LEU A 234 9.26 -12.98 -9.95
N LYS A 235 8.53 -13.38 -10.99
CA LYS A 235 9.13 -13.91 -12.23
C LYS A 235 9.91 -12.82 -12.96
N GLN A 236 9.32 -11.66 -13.12
CA GLN A 236 9.94 -10.49 -13.76
C GLN A 236 11.18 -10.04 -12.99
N GLY A 237 11.13 -10.07 -11.66
CA GLY A 237 12.23 -9.69 -10.78
C GLY A 237 13.40 -10.67 -10.75
N GLN A 238 13.28 -11.87 -11.35
CA GLN A 238 14.39 -12.82 -11.37
C GLN A 238 15.65 -12.30 -12.06
N VAL A 239 15.51 -11.37 -13.01
CA VAL A 239 16.65 -10.80 -13.76
C VAL A 239 17.58 -9.95 -12.89
N PHE A 240 17.07 -9.39 -11.80
CA PHE A 240 17.84 -8.60 -10.84
C PHE A 240 17.97 -9.27 -9.47
N ARG A 241 17.41 -10.46 -9.26
CA ARG A 241 17.56 -11.21 -8.01
C ARG A 241 19.02 -11.54 -7.74
N GLY A 242 19.49 -11.25 -6.52
CA GLY A 242 20.89 -11.46 -6.11
C GLY A 242 21.87 -10.45 -6.72
N LYS A 243 21.38 -9.39 -7.35
CA LYS A 243 22.23 -8.33 -7.91
C LYS A 243 22.40 -7.18 -6.92
N GLU A 244 23.49 -6.42 -7.12
CA GLU A 244 23.71 -5.15 -6.43
C GLU A 244 23.28 -3.99 -7.31
N ILE A 245 22.66 -2.98 -6.67
CA ILE A 245 22.30 -1.67 -7.24
C ILE A 245 22.80 -0.58 -6.28
N ALA A 246 22.94 0.65 -6.74
CA ALA A 246 23.01 1.80 -5.86
C ALA A 246 21.59 2.37 -5.70
N CYS A 247 21.27 2.84 -4.49
CA CYS A 247 20.00 3.46 -4.20
C CYS A 247 20.21 4.94 -3.84
N TYR A 248 19.21 5.80 -4.11
CA TYR A 248 19.38 7.20 -3.71
C TYR A 248 19.22 7.34 -2.20
N HIS A 249 18.16 6.84 -1.64
CA HIS A 249 17.80 6.88 -0.23
C HIS A 249 17.46 5.47 0.31
N LYS A 250 17.28 5.32 1.63
CA LYS A 250 16.96 4.05 2.31
C LYS A 250 15.46 3.69 2.24
N GLU A 251 14.81 3.95 1.13
CA GLU A 251 13.38 3.72 0.94
C GLU A 251 13.04 2.30 0.44
N TRP A 252 14.04 1.55 -0.02
CA TRP A 252 13.82 0.27 -0.72
C TRP A 252 14.05 -0.99 0.12
N ALA A 253 14.12 -0.89 1.45
CA ALA A 253 14.45 -2.02 2.32
C ALA A 253 13.50 -3.23 2.13
N TYR A 254 12.19 -3.00 2.11
CA TYR A 254 11.21 -4.08 1.95
C TYR A 254 11.18 -4.63 0.52
N PHE A 255 11.30 -3.77 -0.49
CA PHE A 255 11.47 -4.18 -1.88
C PHE A 255 12.73 -5.04 -2.05
N SER A 256 13.86 -4.57 -1.55
CA SER A 256 15.14 -5.29 -1.57
C SER A 256 15.04 -6.64 -0.90
N ASN A 257 14.40 -6.71 0.25
CA ASN A 257 14.18 -7.98 0.95
C ASN A 257 13.30 -8.93 0.14
N ARG A 258 12.19 -8.46 -0.45
CA ARG A 258 11.28 -9.29 -1.24
C ARG A 258 11.92 -9.85 -2.50
N TYR A 259 12.59 -9.01 -3.25
CA TYR A 259 13.18 -9.37 -4.54
C TYR A 259 14.62 -9.87 -4.44
N LYS A 260 15.22 -9.83 -3.23
CA LYS A 260 16.62 -10.22 -2.98
C LYS A 260 17.60 -9.46 -3.88
N VAL A 261 17.35 -8.17 -4.08
CA VAL A 261 18.27 -7.20 -4.67
C VAL A 261 18.90 -6.39 -3.55
N THR A 262 20.16 -6.02 -3.66
CA THR A 262 20.87 -5.31 -2.58
C THR A 262 21.16 -3.88 -2.97
N CYS A 263 20.69 -2.90 -2.19
CA CYS A 263 21.22 -1.53 -2.25
C CYS A 263 22.62 -1.54 -1.61
N ALA A 264 23.64 -1.60 -2.45
CA ALA A 264 25.03 -1.72 -1.99
C ALA A 264 25.56 -0.44 -1.37
N GLU A 265 25.00 0.72 -1.76
CA GLU A 265 25.34 2.03 -1.23
C GLU A 265 24.21 3.02 -1.52
N TYR A 266 24.18 4.11 -0.76
CA TYR A 266 23.18 5.16 -0.83
C TYR A 266 23.82 6.52 -1.16
N ILE A 267 23.21 7.29 -2.08
CA ILE A 267 23.67 8.65 -2.35
C ILE A 267 23.37 9.55 -1.16
N GLU A 268 22.16 9.49 -0.62
CA GLU A 268 21.77 10.10 0.64
C GLU A 268 22.00 9.08 1.78
N ALA A 269 23.20 9.09 2.34
CA ALA A 269 23.58 8.14 3.38
C ALA A 269 22.77 8.29 4.68
N LYS A 270 22.31 9.51 4.95
CA LYS A 270 21.58 9.88 6.17
C LYS A 270 20.27 10.58 5.77
N PRO A 271 19.11 10.01 6.14
CA PRO A 271 17.82 10.58 5.78
C PRO A 271 17.70 12.06 6.15
N GLY A 272 17.22 12.90 5.19
CA GLY A 272 17.04 14.33 5.40
C GLY A 272 18.33 15.17 5.45
N ILE A 273 19.50 14.57 5.25
CA ILE A 273 20.79 15.29 5.18
C ILE A 273 21.32 15.20 3.75
N PRO A 274 21.37 16.33 3.01
CA PRO A 274 21.91 16.34 1.65
C PRO A 274 23.32 15.74 1.60
N PRO A 275 23.62 14.92 0.58
CA PRO A 275 24.91 14.24 0.46
C PRO A 275 26.04 15.24 0.26
N THR A 276 27.15 15.03 0.96
CA THR A 276 28.34 15.84 0.75
C THR A 276 29.03 15.47 -0.56
N PRO A 277 29.73 16.43 -1.24
CA PRO A 277 30.48 16.12 -2.44
C PRO A 277 31.49 14.99 -2.27
N ARG A 278 32.11 14.87 -1.10
CA ARG A 278 33.05 13.79 -0.75
C ARG A 278 32.34 12.44 -0.76
N HIS A 279 31.19 12.33 -0.07
CA HIS A 279 30.43 11.08 -0.03
C HIS A 279 29.95 10.65 -1.43
N VAL A 280 29.49 11.59 -2.25
CA VAL A 280 29.11 11.29 -3.65
C VAL A 280 30.28 10.72 -4.45
N GLN A 281 31.54 11.23 -4.24
CA GLN A 281 32.74 10.66 -4.88
C GLN A 281 33.01 9.23 -4.39
N GLU A 282 32.83 8.97 -3.08
CA GLU A 282 33.01 7.64 -2.48
C GLU A 282 31.99 6.63 -3.07
N VAL A 283 30.71 7.03 -3.21
CA VAL A 283 29.67 6.22 -3.87
C VAL A 283 30.05 5.92 -5.33
N ILE A 284 30.48 6.93 -6.09
CA ILE A 284 30.90 6.76 -7.48
C ILE A 284 32.10 5.79 -7.59
N ALA A 285 33.08 5.90 -6.69
CA ALA A 285 34.23 5.01 -6.67
C ALA A 285 33.81 3.56 -6.40
N LEU A 286 32.97 3.33 -5.40
CA LEU A 286 32.41 2.02 -5.06
C LEU A 286 31.60 1.42 -6.21
N MET A 287 30.70 2.22 -6.84
CA MET A 287 29.93 1.76 -7.97
C MET A 287 30.82 1.32 -9.16
N LYS A 288 31.92 2.02 -9.42
CA LYS A 288 32.90 1.63 -10.45
C LYS A 288 33.65 0.36 -10.08
N GLU A 289 34.15 0.28 -8.85
CA GLU A 289 34.89 -0.88 -8.34
C GLU A 289 34.05 -2.16 -8.42
N ARG A 290 32.81 -2.11 -7.95
CA ARG A 290 31.89 -3.24 -7.93
C ARG A 290 31.12 -3.42 -9.25
N LYS A 291 31.31 -2.54 -10.22
CA LYS A 291 30.59 -2.53 -11.52
C LYS A 291 29.07 -2.54 -11.33
N ILE A 292 28.57 -1.72 -10.41
CA ILE A 292 27.14 -1.61 -10.11
C ILE A 292 26.43 -0.98 -11.34
N PRO A 293 25.49 -1.70 -11.98
CA PRO A 293 24.99 -1.28 -13.29
C PRO A 293 23.79 -0.35 -13.22
N VAL A 294 23.19 -0.15 -12.04
CA VAL A 294 21.92 0.58 -11.87
C VAL A 294 22.00 1.51 -10.68
N LEU A 295 21.48 2.72 -10.85
CA LEU A 295 21.14 3.66 -9.78
C LEU A 295 19.61 3.78 -9.69
N PHE A 296 19.02 3.36 -8.57
CA PHE A 296 17.59 3.32 -8.32
C PHE A 296 17.18 4.47 -7.39
N ALA A 297 16.21 5.29 -7.80
CA ALA A 297 15.84 6.49 -7.08
C ALA A 297 14.37 6.83 -7.25
N SER A 298 13.78 7.46 -6.23
CA SER A 298 12.46 8.07 -6.33
C SER A 298 12.51 9.39 -7.11
N ASN A 299 11.40 9.73 -7.75
CA ASN A 299 11.32 10.82 -8.72
C ASN A 299 11.29 12.22 -8.11
N TYR A 300 11.15 12.34 -6.78
CA TYR A 300 11.23 13.61 -6.05
C TYR A 300 12.66 14.03 -5.69
N PHE A 301 13.65 13.14 -5.84
CA PHE A 301 15.05 13.49 -5.63
C PHE A 301 15.63 14.29 -6.81
N ASP A 302 16.78 14.93 -6.56
CA ASP A 302 17.46 15.78 -7.55
C ASP A 302 17.90 14.97 -8.79
N ARG A 303 17.16 15.14 -9.87
CA ARG A 303 17.44 14.48 -11.16
C ARG A 303 18.82 14.81 -11.71
N HIS A 304 19.31 16.04 -11.52
CA HIS A 304 20.63 16.43 -12.00
C HIS A 304 21.73 15.64 -11.27
N GLN A 305 21.62 15.49 -9.97
CA GLN A 305 22.57 14.69 -9.19
C GLN A 305 22.51 13.20 -9.59
N ILE A 306 21.31 12.65 -9.79
CA ILE A 306 21.14 11.26 -10.27
C ILE A 306 21.83 11.07 -11.61
N GLN A 307 21.61 11.98 -12.57
CA GLN A 307 22.22 11.91 -13.90
C GLN A 307 23.75 12.02 -13.84
N GLN A 308 24.29 12.96 -13.06
CA GLN A 308 25.74 13.10 -12.89
C GLN A 308 26.41 11.83 -12.33
N VAL A 309 25.78 11.17 -11.34
CA VAL A 309 26.32 9.91 -10.80
C VAL A 309 26.25 8.81 -11.85
N ALA A 310 25.12 8.70 -12.55
CA ALA A 310 24.92 7.71 -13.61
C ALA A 310 25.95 7.87 -14.75
N GLU A 311 26.14 9.09 -15.26
CA GLU A 311 27.13 9.38 -16.32
C GLU A 311 28.55 9.04 -15.88
N ARG A 312 28.91 9.39 -14.65
CA ARG A 312 30.27 9.16 -14.13
C ARG A 312 30.57 7.69 -13.86
N THR A 313 29.54 6.87 -13.60
CA THR A 313 29.69 5.43 -13.30
C THR A 313 29.41 4.54 -14.50
N GLY A 314 28.69 5.03 -15.51
CA GLY A 314 28.15 4.23 -16.60
C GLY A 314 26.89 3.43 -16.18
N ALA A 315 26.37 3.66 -14.98
CA ALA A 315 25.15 3.00 -14.50
C ALA A 315 23.90 3.58 -15.20
N LYS A 316 22.87 2.76 -15.34
CA LYS A 316 21.56 3.20 -15.83
C LYS A 316 20.77 3.81 -14.68
N PRO A 317 20.31 5.07 -14.76
CA PRO A 317 19.41 5.63 -13.77
C PRO A 317 18.01 5.06 -13.99
N VAL A 318 17.42 4.52 -12.94
CA VAL A 318 16.01 4.08 -12.89
C VAL A 318 15.31 4.99 -11.90
N ILE A 319 14.53 5.94 -12.42
CA ILE A 319 13.81 6.93 -11.62
C ILE A 319 12.32 6.57 -11.67
N VAL A 320 11.74 6.27 -10.53
CA VAL A 320 10.36 5.79 -10.38
C VAL A 320 9.59 6.62 -9.35
N PRO A 321 8.26 6.70 -9.44
CA PRO A 321 7.47 7.29 -8.35
C PRO A 321 7.55 6.39 -7.12
N GLU A 322 7.62 6.98 -5.92
CA GLU A 322 7.51 6.23 -4.68
C GLU A 322 6.04 5.99 -4.29
N ASN A 323 5.17 6.92 -4.67
CA ASN A 323 3.76 6.85 -4.35
C ASN A 323 2.87 6.91 -5.60
N THR A 324 1.64 6.40 -5.48
CA THR A 324 0.65 6.49 -6.57
C THR A 324 0.35 7.95 -6.90
N GLY A 325 0.09 8.25 -8.18
CA GLY A 325 -0.08 9.63 -8.65
C GLY A 325 1.23 10.40 -8.84
N GLY A 326 2.37 9.82 -8.48
CA GLY A 326 3.69 10.46 -8.64
C GLY A 326 4.22 10.47 -10.07
N ALA A 327 3.59 9.72 -10.98
CA ALA A 327 3.88 9.75 -12.41
C ALA A 327 2.62 9.51 -13.23
N PRO A 328 2.54 10.00 -14.48
CA PRO A 328 1.43 9.70 -15.38
C PRO A 328 1.21 8.19 -15.54
N GLY A 329 -0.05 7.75 -15.39
CA GLY A 329 -0.42 6.33 -15.51
C GLY A 329 -0.18 5.49 -14.25
N VAL A 330 0.42 6.02 -13.19
CA VAL A 330 0.65 5.32 -11.92
C VAL A 330 -0.43 5.72 -10.91
N ASN A 331 -1.63 5.18 -11.05
CA ASN A 331 -2.79 5.58 -10.24
C ASN A 331 -3.19 4.55 -9.20
N THR A 332 -2.84 3.28 -9.40
CA THR A 332 -3.15 2.17 -8.52
C THR A 332 -1.90 1.60 -7.86
N TYR A 333 -2.08 0.83 -6.79
CA TYR A 333 -0.99 0.09 -6.17
C TYR A 333 -0.31 -0.88 -7.15
N PHE A 334 -1.09 -1.45 -8.09
CA PHE A 334 -0.57 -2.35 -9.13
C PHE A 334 0.32 -1.60 -10.14
N ASP A 335 -0.09 -0.40 -10.56
CA ASP A 335 0.73 0.45 -11.46
C ASP A 335 2.06 0.81 -10.80
N LEU A 336 2.03 1.12 -9.50
CA LEU A 336 3.20 1.47 -8.73
C LEU A 336 4.19 0.31 -8.67
N MET A 337 3.73 -0.89 -8.32
CA MET A 337 4.54 -2.11 -8.33
C MET A 337 5.09 -2.44 -9.73
N ASN A 338 4.25 -2.26 -10.77
CA ASN A 338 4.68 -2.44 -12.17
C ASN A 338 5.81 -1.46 -12.54
N ALA A 339 5.72 -0.21 -12.10
CA ALA A 339 6.75 0.80 -12.37
C ALA A 339 8.09 0.39 -11.71
N TRP A 340 8.09 -0.06 -10.47
CA TRP A 340 9.30 -0.46 -9.76
C TRP A 340 9.93 -1.72 -10.33
N VAL A 341 9.16 -2.81 -10.43
CA VAL A 341 9.66 -4.10 -10.93
C VAL A 341 10.01 -4.01 -12.41
N GLY A 342 9.14 -3.40 -13.22
CA GLY A 342 9.35 -3.25 -14.64
C GLY A 342 10.53 -2.34 -14.98
N GLY A 343 10.64 -1.20 -14.29
CA GLY A 343 11.75 -0.26 -14.46
C GLY A 343 13.10 -0.91 -14.14
N LEU A 344 13.18 -1.60 -13.00
CA LEU A 344 14.41 -2.28 -12.60
C LEU A 344 14.73 -3.47 -13.54
N ALA A 345 13.74 -4.28 -13.92
CA ALA A 345 13.93 -5.40 -14.83
C ALA A 345 14.45 -4.92 -16.21
N ALA A 346 13.88 -3.85 -16.77
CA ALA A 346 14.32 -3.27 -18.03
C ALA A 346 15.78 -2.79 -17.97
N ALA A 347 16.21 -2.23 -16.83
CA ALA A 347 17.60 -1.80 -16.65
C ALA A 347 18.59 -2.96 -16.70
N PHE A 348 18.19 -4.15 -16.23
CA PHE A 348 19.00 -5.38 -16.29
C PHE A 348 18.83 -6.17 -17.59
N GLY A 349 18.13 -5.62 -18.60
CA GLY A 349 17.94 -6.27 -19.90
C GLY A 349 16.78 -7.28 -19.95
N GLY A 350 15.92 -7.27 -18.94
CA GLY A 350 14.64 -7.98 -18.96
C GLY A 350 13.70 -7.31 -19.97
N GLY A 351 13.12 -8.09 -20.89
CA GLY A 351 12.02 -7.59 -21.74
C GLY A 351 10.78 -7.31 -20.90
N ALA A 352 9.97 -6.34 -21.31
CA ALA A 352 8.60 -6.22 -20.79
C ALA A 352 7.83 -7.50 -21.18
N THR A 353 7.36 -8.26 -20.19
CA THR A 353 6.50 -9.43 -20.38
C THR A 353 5.05 -9.00 -20.39
#